data_0c29ba98b163a3c49b95a4aeffd3d206
#
_entry.id   0c29ba98b163a3c49b95a4aeffd3d206
#
_cell.length_a   1.000
_cell.length_b   1.000
_cell.length_c   1.000
_cell.angle_alpha   90.00
_cell.angle_beta   90.00
_cell.angle_gamma   90.00
#
_symmetry.space_group_name_H-M   'P 1'
#
loop_
_entity.id
_entity.type
_entity.pdbx_description
1 polymer ?
#
loop_
_entity_poly.entity_id
_entity_poly.type
_entity_poly.pdbx_seq_one_letter_code
_entity_poly.pdbx_strand_id
1 'polypeptide(L)'
;IGYGTQRKEELTSSVMSVKASEFVQATKPDVAGLIRGKVAGLAVVSPDANPLSTSQVSLRGVATLNSGTFPLVIIDGVQGDLNSVSPNDIAQIDVLKDGSAAAIYGTRGTNGVILITTKSGKTEMKPSIEVNSYISFQKINKKLPMMNANQYLEKVQQGIPGAMDGGAKVDWMDEILQTPFNQTYSINLRGGSANTSYIASFDYTSNEGIVKRSKVDMIYPRINIVHRMFDNKLKVEANLNGYQRKYDIGYSNDVYQSALIFNPTSPIKDENGNWTEIARDMIFNPVALLNETKGENKTTNLRAYSSITFIPIEGLDIKYLISNETNNNFSGYYETKKHKSTTISKKNGYASRSTARSENTMMELTAQYNKQFSNSHNLNALVGYSWNKWNYQSASMDNYDFPSDDYSYNNMGLGNALKEGKANQASYQNENKLIGFFARVNYNYKGRYFVSASIRHEGSSQFGEDHKWGNFPAISLAWNIKGEQFLHNIQAISTLKLRAGFGITGTEPGTPYLSLNKLNMGV
;
A
#
# COMPACT_ATOMS: atom_id res chain seq x y z
N ILE A 1 -19.39 4.08 -5.50
CA ILE A 1 -19.30 2.94 -6.39
C ILE A 1 -18.50 3.31 -7.63
N GLY A 2 -17.83 2.33 -8.24
CA GLY A 2 -16.92 2.56 -9.35
C GLY A 2 -17.45 3.50 -10.43
N TYR A 3 -16.62 4.48 -10.82
CA TYR A 3 -16.89 5.51 -11.84
C TYR A 3 -18.10 6.43 -11.58
N GLY A 4 -18.64 6.48 -10.34
CA GLY A 4 -19.75 7.37 -10.02
C GLY A 4 -20.14 7.34 -8.55
N THR A 5 -21.09 8.19 -8.18
CA THR A 5 -21.66 8.26 -6.83
C THR A 5 -23.08 7.70 -6.82
N GLN A 6 -23.44 6.99 -5.75
CA GLN A 6 -24.81 6.55 -5.49
C GLN A 6 -25.18 6.80 -4.03
N ARG A 7 -26.46 7.03 -3.77
CA ARG A 7 -26.96 7.09 -2.40
C ARG A 7 -26.90 5.69 -1.78
N LYS A 8 -26.56 5.61 -0.49
CA LYS A 8 -26.46 4.34 0.25
C LYS A 8 -27.74 3.50 0.15
N GLU A 9 -28.88 4.17 0.09
CA GLU A 9 -30.20 3.57 -0.01
C GLU A 9 -30.46 2.90 -1.37
N GLU A 10 -29.77 3.32 -2.42
CA GLU A 10 -29.92 2.82 -3.79
C GLU A 10 -28.98 1.67 -4.13
N LEU A 11 -28.01 1.37 -3.26
CA LEU A 11 -27.04 0.32 -3.51
C LEU A 11 -27.72 -1.05 -3.61
N THR A 12 -27.50 -1.72 -4.73
CA THR A 12 -27.95 -3.10 -4.98
C THR A 12 -26.91 -4.14 -4.58
N SER A 13 -25.65 -3.73 -4.45
CA SER A 13 -24.50 -4.56 -4.12
C SER A 13 -24.04 -4.36 -2.68
N SER A 14 -23.15 -5.25 -2.20
CA SER A 14 -22.58 -5.18 -0.86
C SER A 14 -21.40 -4.20 -0.81
N VAL A 15 -21.68 -2.96 -0.47
CA VAL A 15 -20.70 -1.90 -0.24
C VAL A 15 -20.71 -1.50 1.23
N MET A 16 -19.53 -1.39 1.83
CA MET A 16 -19.36 -0.88 3.19
C MET A 16 -18.58 0.41 3.15
N SER A 17 -19.13 1.46 3.75
CA SER A 17 -18.52 2.79 3.85
C SER A 17 -18.08 3.03 5.28
N VAL A 18 -16.87 3.51 5.47
CA VAL A 18 -16.32 3.95 6.76
C VAL A 18 -15.84 5.40 6.60
N LYS A 19 -16.44 6.30 7.36
CA LYS A 19 -16.10 7.73 7.34
C LYS A 19 -14.94 8.03 8.28
N ALA A 20 -14.26 9.16 8.06
CA ALA A 20 -13.14 9.60 8.90
C ALA A 20 -13.47 9.66 10.41
N SER A 21 -14.71 10.00 10.77
CA SER A 21 -15.19 10.02 12.17
C SER A 21 -15.29 8.63 12.81
N GLU A 22 -15.29 7.57 11.99
CA GLU A 22 -15.42 6.17 12.42
C GLU A 22 -14.07 5.44 12.40
N PHE A 23 -12.99 6.09 11.96
CA PHE A 23 -11.68 5.46 11.84
C PHE A 23 -11.14 5.03 13.20
N VAL A 24 -10.43 3.90 13.19
CA VAL A 24 -9.70 3.44 14.36
C VAL A 24 -8.48 4.32 14.55
N GLN A 25 -8.41 5.02 15.68
CA GLN A 25 -7.22 5.76 16.06
C GLN A 25 -6.15 4.74 16.50
N ALA A 26 -5.15 4.55 15.67
CA ALA A 26 -4.03 3.65 15.94
C ALA A 26 -2.74 4.44 16.17
N THR A 27 -1.87 3.90 17.01
CA THR A 27 -0.54 4.47 17.27
C THR A 27 0.37 4.43 16.05
N LYS A 28 0.10 3.54 15.09
CA LYS A 28 0.76 3.46 13.78
C LYS A 28 -0.25 3.92 12.72
N PRO A 29 -0.02 5.06 12.06
CA PRO A 29 -0.90 5.54 11.00
C PRO A 29 -0.73 4.67 9.74
N ASP A 30 -1.55 3.64 9.65
CA ASP A 30 -1.66 2.74 8.50
C ASP A 30 -3.10 2.82 7.98
N VAL A 31 -3.27 3.13 6.71
CA VAL A 31 -4.59 3.31 6.08
C VAL A 31 -5.46 2.05 6.22
N ALA A 32 -4.88 0.86 6.06
CA ALA A 32 -5.61 -0.39 6.29
C ALA A 32 -6.05 -0.55 7.76
N GLY A 33 -5.21 -0.11 8.70
CA GLY A 33 -5.49 -0.10 10.13
C GLY A 33 -6.72 0.74 10.51
N LEU A 34 -6.99 1.84 9.76
CA LEU A 34 -8.14 2.72 10.02
C LEU A 34 -9.49 1.98 9.93
N ILE A 35 -9.56 0.96 9.09
CA ILE A 35 -10.79 0.20 8.81
C ILE A 35 -10.78 -1.21 9.40
N ARG A 36 -9.75 -1.53 10.21
CA ARG A 36 -9.63 -2.83 10.89
C ARG A 36 -10.85 -3.09 11.78
N GLY A 37 -11.49 -4.25 11.59
CA GLY A 37 -12.68 -4.63 12.34
C GLY A 37 -13.95 -3.85 12.00
N LYS A 38 -13.91 -2.87 11.08
CA LYS A 38 -15.07 -2.07 10.66
C LYS A 38 -15.80 -2.66 9.45
N VAL A 39 -15.14 -3.49 8.67
CA VAL A 39 -15.68 -4.03 7.42
C VAL A 39 -15.76 -5.55 7.53
N ALA A 40 -16.99 -6.10 7.58
CA ALA A 40 -17.20 -7.53 7.61
C ALA A 40 -16.65 -8.21 6.34
N GLY A 41 -15.84 -9.27 6.52
CA GLY A 41 -15.16 -10.00 5.44
C GLY A 41 -13.85 -9.38 4.96
N LEU A 42 -13.41 -8.26 5.55
CA LEU A 42 -12.09 -7.68 5.34
C LEU A 42 -11.17 -8.11 6.48
N ALA A 43 -10.12 -8.85 6.15
CA ALA A 43 -9.04 -9.16 7.08
C ALA A 43 -7.91 -8.13 6.90
N VAL A 44 -7.49 -7.53 8.01
CA VAL A 44 -6.34 -6.62 8.06
C VAL A 44 -5.36 -7.20 9.07
N VAL A 45 -4.25 -7.69 8.58
CA VAL A 45 -3.20 -8.32 9.38
C VAL A 45 -1.95 -7.46 9.35
N SER A 46 -1.52 -6.98 10.52
CA SER A 46 -0.18 -6.39 10.67
C SER A 46 0.77 -7.52 11.01
N PRO A 47 1.77 -7.83 10.17
CA PRO A 47 2.59 -9.04 10.35
C PRO A 47 3.45 -8.96 11.61
N ASP A 48 3.89 -7.76 11.98
CA ASP A 48 4.76 -7.53 13.14
C ASP A 48 4.65 -6.07 13.65
N ALA A 49 5.47 -5.75 14.66
CA ALA A 49 5.60 -4.39 15.20
C ALA A 49 6.67 -3.55 14.48
N ASN A 50 7.26 -4.05 13.39
CA ASN A 50 8.22 -3.30 12.60
C ASN A 50 7.52 -2.14 11.87
N PRO A 51 7.97 -0.90 12.01
CA PRO A 51 7.38 0.25 11.32
C PRO A 51 7.52 0.17 9.79
N LEU A 52 8.42 -0.67 9.28
CA LEU A 52 8.61 -0.92 7.85
C LEU A 52 7.57 -1.86 7.27
N SER A 53 6.97 -2.72 8.09
CA SER A 53 5.97 -3.68 7.65
C SER A 53 4.64 -2.99 7.37
N THR A 54 4.06 -3.27 6.20
CA THR A 54 2.74 -2.79 5.82
C THR A 54 1.67 -3.81 6.20
N SER A 55 0.49 -3.35 6.59
CA SER A 55 -0.64 -4.24 6.83
C SER A 55 -1.04 -4.95 5.55
N GLN A 56 -1.21 -6.26 5.66
CA GLN A 56 -1.78 -7.08 4.60
C GLN A 56 -3.30 -7.00 4.66
N VAL A 57 -3.92 -6.79 3.51
CA VAL A 57 -5.37 -6.68 3.38
C VAL A 57 -5.86 -7.79 2.47
N SER A 58 -6.83 -8.57 2.93
CA SER A 58 -7.52 -9.54 2.09
C SER A 58 -9.03 -9.44 2.29
N LEU A 59 -9.78 -9.62 1.20
CA LEU A 59 -11.22 -9.52 1.20
C LEU A 59 -11.83 -10.85 0.78
N ARG A 60 -12.64 -11.48 1.67
CA ARG A 60 -13.32 -12.76 1.44
C ARG A 60 -12.40 -13.95 1.11
N GLY A 61 -11.11 -13.88 1.48
CA GLY A 61 -10.13 -14.94 1.24
C GLY A 61 -9.38 -14.79 -0.09
N VAL A 62 -8.60 -15.81 -0.43
CA VAL A 62 -7.75 -15.86 -1.62
C VAL A 62 -8.53 -16.44 -2.78
N ALA A 63 -8.67 -15.69 -3.86
CA ALA A 63 -9.41 -16.08 -5.05
C ALA A 63 -8.51 -16.54 -6.22
N THR A 64 -7.19 -16.54 -6.05
CA THR A 64 -6.22 -16.82 -7.12
C THR A 64 -5.02 -17.60 -6.59
N LEU A 65 -4.44 -18.44 -7.45
CA LEU A 65 -3.23 -19.23 -7.13
C LEU A 65 -1.93 -18.51 -7.55
N ASN A 66 -1.96 -17.75 -8.64
CA ASN A 66 -0.76 -17.22 -9.30
C ASN A 66 -0.78 -15.70 -9.50
N SER A 67 -1.74 -15.00 -8.90
CA SER A 67 -1.87 -13.54 -8.99
C SER A 67 -1.90 -12.92 -7.60
N GLY A 68 -1.75 -11.59 -7.53
CA GLY A 68 -1.83 -10.86 -6.26
C GLY A 68 -3.18 -11.04 -5.56
N THR A 69 -3.17 -11.10 -4.23
CA THR A 69 -4.37 -11.30 -3.40
C THR A 69 -4.93 -10.00 -2.83
N PHE A 70 -4.27 -8.87 -3.10
CA PHE A 70 -4.67 -7.56 -2.61
C PHE A 70 -5.87 -7.01 -3.37
N PRO A 71 -6.83 -6.36 -2.69
CA PRO A 71 -7.89 -5.61 -3.34
C PRO A 71 -7.34 -4.48 -4.23
N LEU A 72 -8.03 -4.18 -5.31
CA LEU A 72 -7.73 -2.98 -6.11
C LEU A 72 -7.97 -1.72 -5.26
N VAL A 73 -7.01 -0.82 -5.22
CA VAL A 73 -7.14 0.46 -4.52
C VAL A 73 -7.34 1.58 -5.53
N ILE A 74 -8.41 2.36 -5.35
CA ILE A 74 -8.72 3.54 -6.15
C ILE A 74 -8.77 4.75 -5.23
N ILE A 75 -7.98 5.76 -5.50
CA ILE A 75 -7.90 7.01 -4.72
C ILE A 75 -8.37 8.15 -5.61
N ASP A 76 -9.50 8.78 -5.25
CA ASP A 76 -10.15 9.87 -6.01
C ASP A 76 -10.40 9.53 -7.50
N GLY A 77 -10.68 8.24 -7.79
CA GLY A 77 -10.92 7.73 -9.14
C GLY A 77 -9.69 7.21 -9.86
N VAL A 78 -8.50 7.36 -9.33
CA VAL A 78 -7.23 6.89 -9.92
C VAL A 78 -6.71 5.67 -9.15
N GLN A 79 -6.21 4.65 -9.86
CA GLN A 79 -5.56 3.51 -9.22
C GLN A 79 -4.32 3.97 -8.43
N GLY A 80 -4.12 3.40 -7.24
CA GLY A 80 -2.98 3.72 -6.38
C GLY A 80 -2.69 2.64 -5.35
N ASP A 81 -1.80 2.94 -4.43
CA ASP A 81 -1.46 2.10 -3.27
C ASP A 81 -2.08 2.68 -1.99
N LEU A 82 -2.49 1.83 -1.04
CA LEU A 82 -3.05 2.25 0.25
C LEU A 82 -2.13 3.21 1.01
N ASN A 83 -0.82 3.01 0.89
CA ASN A 83 0.18 3.81 1.59
C ASN A 83 0.61 5.07 0.83
N SER A 84 0.01 5.33 -0.35
CA SER A 84 0.32 6.51 -1.16
C SER A 84 -0.46 7.76 -0.75
N VAL A 85 -1.33 7.65 0.24
CA VAL A 85 -2.12 8.76 0.80
C VAL A 85 -1.95 8.82 2.31
N SER A 86 -1.85 10.04 2.85
CA SER A 86 -1.83 10.22 4.31
C SER A 86 -3.18 9.81 4.92
N PRO A 87 -3.19 9.03 6.02
CA PRO A 87 -4.41 8.77 6.80
C PRO A 87 -5.20 10.03 7.16
N ASN A 88 -4.50 11.14 7.42
CA ASN A 88 -5.11 12.43 7.79
C ASN A 88 -5.86 13.09 6.63
N ASP A 89 -5.51 12.76 5.40
CA ASP A 89 -6.16 13.29 4.19
C ASP A 89 -7.42 12.52 3.78
N ILE A 90 -7.72 11.39 4.40
CA ILE A 90 -8.83 10.54 4.01
C ILE A 90 -10.13 11.06 4.63
N ALA A 91 -11.17 11.22 3.80
CA ALA A 91 -12.52 11.56 4.23
C ALA A 91 -13.39 10.31 4.41
N GLN A 92 -13.24 9.31 3.53
CA GLN A 92 -14.06 8.10 3.51
C GLN A 92 -13.34 6.97 2.79
N ILE A 93 -13.57 5.74 3.25
CA ILE A 93 -13.15 4.50 2.59
C ILE A 93 -14.39 3.65 2.32
N ASP A 94 -14.61 3.31 1.05
CA ASP A 94 -15.67 2.41 0.61
C ASP A 94 -15.08 1.09 0.15
N VAL A 95 -15.63 -0.04 0.61
CA VAL A 95 -15.16 -1.38 0.25
C VAL A 95 -16.24 -2.10 -0.56
N LEU A 96 -15.93 -2.38 -1.83
CA LEU A 96 -16.76 -3.14 -2.77
C LEU A 96 -16.43 -4.62 -2.59
N LYS A 97 -17.36 -5.38 -1.98
CA LYS A 97 -17.08 -6.74 -1.52
C LYS A 97 -17.50 -7.84 -2.48
N ASP A 98 -18.41 -7.58 -3.38
CA ASP A 98 -18.97 -8.60 -4.27
C ASP A 98 -18.65 -8.36 -5.75
N GLY A 99 -18.71 -9.44 -6.54
CA GLY A 99 -18.41 -9.39 -7.96
C GLY A 99 -19.36 -8.46 -8.75
N SER A 100 -20.61 -8.29 -8.29
CA SER A 100 -21.54 -7.41 -8.97
C SER A 100 -21.17 -5.92 -8.86
N ALA A 101 -20.46 -5.55 -7.78
CA ALA A 101 -19.92 -4.20 -7.60
C ALA A 101 -18.54 -4.02 -8.27
N ALA A 102 -17.74 -5.09 -8.27
CA ALA A 102 -16.35 -5.06 -8.71
C ALA A 102 -16.15 -5.34 -10.20
N ALA A 103 -17.12 -5.99 -10.87
CA ALA A 103 -17.02 -6.39 -12.29
C ALA A 103 -16.74 -5.23 -13.26
N ILE A 104 -17.17 -4.02 -12.93
CA ILE A 104 -16.88 -2.82 -13.74
C ILE A 104 -15.38 -2.49 -13.80
N TYR A 105 -14.56 -3.07 -12.89
CA TYR A 105 -13.11 -2.98 -12.88
C TYR A 105 -12.41 -4.15 -13.59
N GLY A 106 -13.18 -5.09 -14.17
CA GLY A 106 -12.69 -6.19 -15.00
C GLY A 106 -11.75 -7.14 -14.26
N THR A 107 -10.60 -7.39 -14.86
CA THR A 107 -9.56 -8.29 -14.33
C THR A 107 -8.95 -7.82 -13.02
N ARG A 108 -9.04 -6.55 -12.70
CA ARG A 108 -8.50 -5.97 -11.45
C ARG A 108 -9.47 -6.07 -10.27
N GLY A 109 -10.76 -6.40 -10.52
CA GLY A 109 -11.82 -6.40 -9.50
C GLY A 109 -11.98 -7.68 -8.69
N THR A 110 -11.31 -8.78 -9.04
CA THR A 110 -11.55 -10.13 -8.47
C THR A 110 -11.36 -10.20 -6.96
N ASN A 111 -10.35 -9.54 -6.42
CA ASN A 111 -10.08 -9.51 -4.98
C ASN A 111 -10.88 -8.42 -4.24
N GLY A 112 -11.88 -7.82 -4.90
CA GLY A 112 -12.63 -6.67 -4.40
C GLY A 112 -11.92 -5.33 -4.66
N VAL A 113 -12.58 -4.23 -4.26
CA VAL A 113 -12.08 -2.88 -4.52
C VAL A 113 -12.21 -2.02 -3.27
N ILE A 114 -11.17 -1.29 -2.95
CA ILE A 114 -11.13 -0.28 -1.89
C ILE A 114 -11.10 1.09 -2.57
N LEU A 115 -12.16 1.88 -2.37
CA LEU A 115 -12.25 3.24 -2.87
C LEU A 115 -11.92 4.20 -1.73
N ILE A 116 -10.92 5.03 -1.92
CA ILE A 116 -10.53 6.07 -0.97
C ILE A 116 -10.96 7.41 -1.55
N THR A 117 -11.77 8.13 -0.79
CA THR A 117 -12.11 9.52 -1.08
C THR A 117 -11.33 10.41 -0.12
N THR A 118 -10.55 11.32 -0.66
CA THR A 118 -9.78 12.25 0.14
C THR A 118 -10.59 13.49 0.51
N LYS A 119 -10.15 14.22 1.54
CA LYS A 119 -10.71 15.51 1.93
C LYS A 119 -10.59 16.49 0.77
N SER A 120 -11.57 17.37 0.58
CA SER A 120 -11.59 18.39 -0.48
C SER A 120 -12.03 19.74 0.06
N GLY A 121 -11.65 20.81 -0.62
CA GLY A 121 -12.21 22.13 -0.40
C GLY A 121 -13.67 22.19 -0.86
N LYS A 122 -14.44 23.16 -0.34
CA LYS A 122 -15.81 23.44 -0.78
C LYS A 122 -15.87 24.84 -1.38
N THR A 123 -16.76 25.06 -2.33
CA THR A 123 -17.09 26.41 -2.82
C THR A 123 -17.68 27.25 -1.68
N GLU A 124 -17.47 28.57 -1.74
CA GLU A 124 -17.92 29.54 -0.74
C GLU A 124 -17.42 29.26 0.69
N MET A 125 -16.34 28.51 0.81
CA MET A 125 -15.72 28.20 2.09
C MET A 125 -14.66 29.24 2.43
N LYS A 126 -14.79 29.89 3.59
CA LYS A 126 -13.71 30.75 4.12
C LYS A 126 -12.43 29.93 4.27
N PRO A 127 -11.26 30.51 3.95
CA PRO A 127 -9.98 29.85 4.18
C PRO A 127 -9.86 29.38 5.62
N SER A 128 -9.46 28.14 5.82
CA SER A 128 -9.22 27.56 7.14
C SER A 128 -7.92 26.76 7.14
N ILE A 129 -7.17 26.88 8.23
CA ILE A 129 -5.98 26.10 8.49
C ILE A 129 -6.28 25.16 9.64
N GLU A 130 -6.03 23.88 9.43
CA GLU A 130 -6.14 22.84 10.45
C GLU A 130 -4.75 22.28 10.70
N VAL A 131 -4.30 22.32 11.95
CA VAL A 131 -3.00 21.77 12.38
C VAL A 131 -3.28 20.66 13.37
N ASN A 132 -2.77 19.46 13.07
CA ASN A 132 -2.86 18.32 13.96
C ASN A 132 -1.45 17.82 14.29
N SER A 133 -1.21 17.54 15.55
CA SER A 133 0.05 16.97 16.02
C SER A 133 -0.24 15.95 17.10
N TYR A 134 0.40 14.80 17.01
CA TYR A 134 0.40 13.84 18.11
C TYR A 134 1.74 13.11 18.21
N ILE A 135 2.04 12.68 19.41
CA ILE A 135 3.21 11.86 19.75
C ILE A 135 2.75 10.59 20.46
N SER A 136 3.50 9.53 20.30
CA SER A 136 3.24 8.27 21.01
C SER A 136 4.52 7.53 21.35
N PHE A 137 4.48 6.84 22.50
CA PHE A 137 5.52 5.93 22.93
C PHE A 137 4.97 4.50 22.88
N GLN A 138 5.82 3.56 22.49
CA GLN A 138 5.46 2.16 22.48
C GLN A 138 6.30 1.42 23.52
N LYS A 139 5.73 0.38 24.09
CA LYS A 139 6.42 -0.53 25.00
C LYS A 139 6.11 -1.97 24.64
N ILE A 140 7.13 -2.80 24.73
CA ILE A 140 6.95 -4.25 24.60
C ILE A 140 6.06 -4.76 25.74
N ASN A 141 4.98 -5.41 25.39
CA ASN A 141 4.04 -5.94 26.38
C ASN A 141 4.57 -7.25 27.00
N LYS A 142 5.18 -8.10 26.17
CA LYS A 142 5.70 -9.40 26.59
C LYS A 142 6.91 -9.77 25.76
N LYS A 143 8.04 -10.06 26.42
CA LYS A 143 9.22 -10.68 25.82
C LYS A 143 9.02 -12.20 25.82
N LEU A 144 9.59 -12.89 24.84
CA LEU A 144 9.70 -14.33 24.86
C LEU A 144 10.57 -14.75 26.05
N PRO A 145 10.16 -15.78 26.82
CA PRO A 145 10.95 -16.25 27.95
C PRO A 145 12.17 -17.02 27.43
N MET A 146 13.33 -16.37 27.45
CA MET A 146 14.62 -16.97 27.12
C MET A 146 15.40 -17.23 28.41
N MET A 147 16.35 -18.16 28.36
CA MET A 147 17.26 -18.39 29.49
C MET A 147 18.13 -17.16 29.72
N ASN A 148 18.19 -16.69 30.95
CA ASN A 148 19.17 -15.69 31.35
C ASN A 148 20.55 -16.35 31.58
N ALA A 149 21.59 -15.53 31.78
CA ALA A 149 22.96 -16.04 31.95
C ALA A 149 23.10 -17.06 33.10
N ASN A 150 22.41 -16.85 34.24
CA ASN A 150 22.49 -17.79 35.37
C ASN A 150 21.87 -19.14 35.03
N GLN A 151 20.70 -19.15 34.42
CA GLN A 151 20.02 -20.37 33.98
C GLN A 151 20.83 -21.12 32.91
N TYR A 152 21.50 -20.38 32.02
CA TYR A 152 22.38 -20.98 31.03
C TYR A 152 23.61 -21.59 31.66
N LEU A 153 24.23 -20.92 32.65
CA LEU A 153 25.38 -21.47 33.43
C LEU A 153 25.04 -22.79 34.14
N GLU A 154 23.82 -22.92 34.66
CA GLU A 154 23.36 -24.20 35.21
C GLU A 154 23.39 -25.31 34.15
N LYS A 155 23.09 -25.01 32.88
CA LYS A 155 23.17 -25.97 31.77
C LYS A 155 24.63 -26.32 31.42
N VAL A 156 25.51 -25.33 31.49
CA VAL A 156 26.96 -25.57 31.34
C VAL A 156 27.45 -26.51 32.44
N GLN A 157 27.09 -26.28 33.71
CA GLN A 157 27.45 -27.11 34.86
C GLN A 157 26.87 -28.53 34.76
N GLN A 158 25.69 -28.69 34.15
CA GLN A 158 25.10 -29.99 33.86
C GLN A 158 25.79 -30.75 32.71
N GLY A 159 26.79 -30.15 32.09
CA GLY A 159 27.53 -30.77 30.99
C GLY A 159 26.73 -30.90 29.69
N ILE A 160 25.74 -30.03 29.43
CA ILE A 160 24.98 -30.06 28.19
C ILE A 160 25.91 -29.83 27.00
N PRO A 161 25.95 -30.74 26.00
CA PRO A 161 26.86 -30.63 24.87
C PRO A 161 26.65 -29.30 24.10
N GLY A 162 27.78 -28.59 23.88
CA GLY A 162 27.77 -27.31 23.16
C GLY A 162 27.46 -26.07 24.02
N ALA A 163 27.04 -26.26 25.29
CA ALA A 163 26.93 -25.15 26.23
C ALA A 163 28.31 -24.77 26.78
N MET A 164 28.70 -23.52 26.63
CA MET A 164 30.00 -22.98 27.07
C MET A 164 29.79 -21.67 27.83
N ASP A 165 30.50 -21.51 28.95
CA ASP A 165 30.53 -20.23 29.66
C ASP A 165 31.47 -19.26 28.94
N GLY A 166 30.92 -18.10 28.55
CA GLY A 166 31.69 -17.01 27.94
C GLY A 166 32.15 -15.95 28.93
N GLY A 167 31.91 -16.16 30.24
CA GLY A 167 32.39 -15.28 31.31
C GLY A 167 31.62 -13.97 31.52
N ALA A 168 30.55 -13.71 30.78
CA ALA A 168 29.75 -12.50 30.87
C ALA A 168 28.28 -12.77 31.29
N LYS A 169 27.51 -11.70 31.45
CA LYS A 169 26.06 -11.76 31.69
C LYS A 169 25.41 -10.70 30.84
N VAL A 170 24.85 -11.08 29.71
CA VAL A 170 24.23 -10.16 28.73
C VAL A 170 22.76 -10.53 28.50
N ASP A 171 21.87 -9.55 28.63
CA ASP A 171 20.51 -9.65 28.10
C ASP A 171 20.51 -9.11 26.66
N TRP A 172 20.67 -10.01 25.68
CA TRP A 172 20.75 -9.64 24.26
C TRP A 172 19.50 -8.95 23.76
N MET A 173 18.34 -9.21 24.37
CA MET A 173 17.11 -8.50 23.99
C MET A 173 17.16 -7.04 24.44
N ASP A 174 17.67 -6.74 25.65
CA ASP A 174 17.79 -5.35 26.11
C ASP A 174 18.83 -4.57 25.30
N GLU A 175 19.88 -5.24 24.81
CA GLU A 175 20.89 -4.62 23.98
C GLU A 175 20.38 -4.14 22.61
N ILE A 176 19.38 -4.81 22.04
CA ILE A 176 18.83 -4.47 20.72
C ILE A 176 17.52 -3.67 20.80
N LEU A 177 16.85 -3.64 21.96
CA LEU A 177 15.56 -2.99 22.11
C LEU A 177 15.70 -1.51 22.48
N GLN A 178 14.68 -0.74 22.14
CA GLN A 178 14.50 0.66 22.52
C GLN A 178 13.04 0.96 22.84
N THR A 179 12.78 2.09 23.46
CA THR A 179 11.44 2.66 23.62
C THR A 179 11.16 3.56 22.41
N PRO A 180 10.31 3.16 21.47
CA PRO A 180 10.04 3.94 20.27
C PRO A 180 9.38 5.28 20.60
N PHE A 181 9.81 6.33 19.92
CA PHE A 181 9.20 7.65 19.93
C PHE A 181 8.61 7.96 18.55
N ASN A 182 7.28 7.99 18.45
CA ASN A 182 6.58 8.24 17.20
C ASN A 182 5.93 9.63 17.23
N GLN A 183 6.01 10.32 16.10
CA GLN A 183 5.48 11.68 15.96
C GLN A 183 4.83 11.86 14.59
N THR A 184 3.73 12.61 14.58
CA THR A 184 3.01 13.00 13.38
C THR A 184 2.65 14.47 13.45
N TYR A 185 2.88 15.18 12.36
CA TYR A 185 2.51 16.57 12.17
C TYR A 185 1.75 16.69 10.85
N SER A 186 0.59 17.34 10.88
CA SER A 186 -0.27 17.55 9.72
C SER A 186 -0.73 18.99 9.66
N ILE A 187 -0.60 19.60 8.50
CA ILE A 187 -1.12 20.94 8.21
C ILE A 187 -2.00 20.85 6.97
N ASN A 188 -3.24 21.31 7.12
CA ASN A 188 -4.22 21.36 6.04
C ASN A 188 -4.74 22.78 5.86
N LEU A 189 -4.54 23.33 4.67
CA LEU A 189 -5.13 24.59 4.22
C LEU A 189 -6.25 24.29 3.23
N ARG A 190 -7.46 24.75 3.49
CA ARG A 190 -8.61 24.57 2.59
C ARG A 190 -9.46 25.82 2.52
N GLY A 191 -10.10 26.02 1.38
CA GLY A 191 -10.97 27.15 1.15
C GLY A 191 -11.65 27.09 -0.20
N GLY A 192 -12.40 28.14 -0.52
CA GLY A 192 -13.00 28.28 -1.84
C GLY A 192 -13.80 29.56 -2.01
N SER A 193 -13.84 30.03 -3.25
CA SER A 193 -14.75 31.07 -3.76
C SER A 193 -15.99 30.44 -4.37
N ALA A 194 -16.85 31.23 -5.02
CA ALA A 194 -18.02 30.76 -5.74
C ALA A 194 -17.68 29.66 -6.78
N ASN A 195 -16.57 29.85 -7.49
CA ASN A 195 -16.21 29.00 -8.63
C ASN A 195 -15.01 28.10 -8.38
N THR A 196 -14.21 28.36 -7.35
CA THR A 196 -12.96 27.62 -7.09
C THR A 196 -12.97 27.06 -5.68
N SER A 197 -12.58 25.79 -5.54
CA SER A 197 -12.29 25.20 -4.25
C SER A 197 -10.90 24.58 -4.26
N TYR A 198 -10.21 24.64 -3.13
CA TYR A 198 -8.85 24.13 -3.01
C TYR A 198 -8.58 23.49 -1.65
N ILE A 199 -7.65 22.57 -1.65
CA ILE A 199 -7.00 22.05 -0.45
C ILE A 199 -5.51 21.85 -0.74
N ALA A 200 -4.67 22.25 0.22
CA ALA A 200 -3.27 21.89 0.24
C ALA A 200 -2.97 21.25 1.60
N SER A 201 -2.31 20.12 1.62
CA SER A 201 -1.91 19.43 2.85
C SER A 201 -0.45 19.02 2.80
N PHE A 202 0.14 18.98 4.00
CA PHE A 202 1.47 18.47 4.22
C PHE A 202 1.48 17.68 5.52
N ASP A 203 1.82 16.40 5.43
CA ASP A 203 1.96 15.52 6.57
C ASP A 203 3.40 15.04 6.68
N TYR A 204 3.92 15.02 7.91
CA TYR A 204 5.18 14.38 8.28
C TYR A 204 4.92 13.34 9.35
N THR A 205 5.43 12.15 9.17
CA THR A 205 5.42 11.09 10.18
C THR A 205 6.80 10.51 10.37
N SER A 206 7.17 10.28 11.63
CA SER A 206 8.38 9.58 12.01
C SER A 206 8.00 8.46 12.95
N ASN A 207 8.20 7.23 12.51
CA ASN A 207 7.83 6.04 13.25
C ASN A 207 9.07 5.20 13.55
N GLU A 208 9.34 4.98 14.83
CA GLU A 208 10.39 4.09 15.32
C GLU A 208 9.78 2.73 15.70
N GLY A 209 10.54 1.68 15.52
CA GLY A 209 10.19 0.35 16.02
C GLY A 209 10.87 0.05 17.35
N ILE A 210 10.43 -1.06 17.97
CA ILE A 210 10.97 -1.53 19.25
C ILE A 210 12.43 -2.04 19.17
N VAL A 211 12.90 -2.35 17.98
CA VAL A 211 14.31 -2.71 17.75
C VAL A 211 15.07 -1.47 17.28
N LYS A 212 16.25 -1.25 17.80
CA LYS A 212 17.14 -0.14 17.39
C LYS A 212 17.33 -0.14 15.88
N ARG A 213 17.48 1.05 15.26
CA ARG A 213 17.66 1.25 13.82
C ARG A 213 16.49 0.80 12.93
N SER A 214 15.30 0.64 13.49
CA SER A 214 14.06 0.36 12.75
C SER A 214 13.19 1.61 12.70
N LYS A 215 13.66 2.66 12.02
CA LYS A 215 12.98 3.95 11.89
C LYS A 215 12.54 4.18 10.46
N VAL A 216 11.34 4.74 10.27
CA VAL A 216 10.83 5.22 8.99
C VAL A 216 10.34 6.66 9.11
N ASP A 217 10.84 7.52 8.25
CA ASP A 217 10.36 8.90 8.07
C ASP A 217 9.57 9.00 6.77
N MET A 218 8.40 9.65 6.81
CA MET A 218 7.51 9.82 5.66
C MET A 218 7.00 11.25 5.59
N ILE A 219 6.94 11.79 4.38
CA ILE A 219 6.28 13.06 4.07
C ILE A 219 5.23 12.86 2.99
N TYR A 220 4.10 13.57 3.09
CA TYR A 220 2.99 13.50 2.15
C TYR A 220 2.54 14.90 1.76
N PRO A 221 3.12 15.49 0.70
CA PRO A 221 2.59 16.72 0.12
C PRO A 221 1.38 16.42 -0.78
N ARG A 222 0.37 17.29 -0.73
CA ARG A 222 -0.81 17.20 -1.59
C ARG A 222 -1.38 18.57 -1.88
N ILE A 223 -1.85 18.77 -3.11
CA ILE A 223 -2.68 19.90 -3.52
C ILE A 223 -3.79 19.41 -4.44
N ASN A 224 -5.01 19.89 -4.22
CA ASN A 224 -6.15 19.67 -5.13
C ASN A 224 -6.87 21.00 -5.34
N ILE A 225 -7.14 21.32 -6.60
CA ILE A 225 -7.85 22.51 -7.01
C ILE A 225 -8.96 22.09 -7.96
N VAL A 226 -10.17 22.59 -7.69
CA VAL A 226 -11.34 22.42 -8.56
C VAL A 226 -11.84 23.79 -8.96
N HIS A 227 -11.95 24.04 -10.26
CA HIS A 227 -12.49 25.27 -10.81
C HIS A 227 -13.69 24.99 -11.72
N ARG A 228 -14.74 25.81 -11.59
CA ARG A 228 -15.96 25.72 -12.38
C ARG A 228 -16.11 26.99 -13.23
N MET A 229 -16.53 26.80 -14.46
CA MET A 229 -16.68 27.87 -15.46
C MET A 229 -18.00 27.73 -16.20
N PHE A 230 -18.42 28.82 -16.87
CA PHE A 230 -19.60 28.82 -17.75
C PHE A 230 -20.86 28.31 -17.03
N ASP A 231 -21.21 28.93 -15.92
CA ASP A 231 -22.39 28.56 -15.08
C ASP A 231 -22.38 27.07 -14.70
N ASN A 232 -21.22 26.55 -14.27
CA ASN A 232 -20.97 25.16 -13.91
C ASN A 232 -21.01 24.15 -15.07
N LYS A 233 -21.08 24.61 -16.34
CA LYS A 233 -21.06 23.70 -17.51
C LYS A 233 -19.69 23.07 -17.75
N LEU A 234 -18.63 23.66 -17.24
CA LEU A 234 -17.28 23.12 -17.33
C LEU A 234 -16.64 23.09 -15.94
N LYS A 235 -16.20 21.90 -15.52
CA LYS A 235 -15.43 21.70 -14.30
C LYS A 235 -14.06 21.18 -14.64
N VAL A 236 -13.01 21.85 -14.18
CA VAL A 236 -11.62 21.40 -14.27
C VAL A 236 -11.11 21.08 -12.88
N GLU A 237 -10.45 19.94 -12.75
CA GLU A 237 -9.83 19.50 -11.52
C GLU A 237 -8.37 19.14 -11.78
N ALA A 238 -7.47 19.62 -10.92
CA ALA A 238 -6.06 19.29 -10.93
C ALA A 238 -5.64 18.83 -9.53
N ASN A 239 -4.97 17.70 -9.46
CA ASN A 239 -4.46 17.12 -8.23
C ASN A 239 -3.00 16.74 -8.42
N LEU A 240 -2.19 17.09 -7.43
CA LEU A 240 -0.82 16.64 -7.28
C LEU A 240 -0.66 16.12 -5.87
N ASN A 241 -0.28 14.87 -5.73
CA ASN A 241 0.03 14.26 -4.45
C ASN A 241 1.19 13.28 -4.58
N GLY A 242 1.78 12.94 -3.45
CA GLY A 242 2.85 11.97 -3.43
C GLY A 242 3.34 11.70 -2.02
N TYR A 243 4.37 10.89 -1.94
CA TYR A 243 5.07 10.67 -0.67
C TYR A 243 6.57 10.45 -0.90
N GLN A 244 7.34 10.75 0.11
CA GLN A 244 8.69 10.25 0.25
C GLN A 244 8.77 9.42 1.53
N ARG A 245 9.28 8.21 1.42
CA ARG A 245 9.57 7.32 2.54
C ARG A 245 11.06 7.05 2.58
N LYS A 246 11.66 7.23 3.74
CA LYS A 246 13.07 6.93 4.00
C LYS A 246 13.20 6.06 5.25
N TYR A 247 14.01 5.02 5.19
CA TYR A 247 14.34 4.19 6.36
C TYR A 247 15.77 3.66 6.30
N ASP A 248 16.32 3.41 7.50
CA ASP A 248 17.60 2.75 7.70
C ASP A 248 17.46 1.23 7.51
N ILE A 249 18.38 0.59 6.81
CA ILE A 249 18.40 -0.85 6.57
C ILE A 249 19.18 -1.60 7.68
N GLY A 250 19.65 -0.94 8.72
CA GLY A 250 20.41 -1.57 9.81
C GLY A 250 19.66 -2.64 10.61
N TYR A 251 18.32 -2.67 10.52
CA TYR A 251 17.51 -3.72 11.10
C TYR A 251 17.14 -4.80 10.07
N SER A 252 17.38 -6.06 10.43
CA SER A 252 16.81 -7.23 9.76
C SER A 252 16.18 -8.18 10.79
N ASN A 253 15.37 -9.12 10.34
CA ASN A 253 14.82 -10.16 11.21
C ASN A 253 15.92 -11.01 11.88
N ASP A 254 17.10 -11.10 11.26
CA ASP A 254 18.24 -11.84 11.78
C ASP A 254 18.74 -11.24 13.10
N VAL A 255 18.65 -9.92 13.28
CA VAL A 255 19.01 -9.24 14.54
C VAL A 255 18.16 -9.75 15.70
N TYR A 256 16.83 -9.82 15.50
CA TYR A 256 15.91 -10.30 16.53
C TYR A 256 16.09 -11.79 16.81
N GLN A 257 16.19 -12.60 15.75
CA GLN A 257 16.40 -14.04 15.88
C GLN A 257 17.74 -14.34 16.58
N SER A 258 18.81 -13.65 16.20
CA SER A 258 20.11 -13.81 16.84
C SER A 258 20.05 -13.45 18.33
N ALA A 259 19.36 -12.37 18.70
CA ALA A 259 19.22 -11.98 20.11
C ALA A 259 18.46 -13.02 20.95
N LEU A 260 17.55 -13.78 20.36
CA LEU A 260 16.84 -14.86 21.06
C LEU A 260 17.74 -16.08 21.36
N ILE A 261 18.70 -16.37 20.48
CA ILE A 261 19.46 -17.63 20.52
C ILE A 261 20.93 -17.46 20.85
N PHE A 262 21.45 -16.22 20.90
CA PHE A 262 22.85 -15.98 21.22
C PHE A 262 23.14 -16.33 22.68
N ASN A 263 24.35 -16.85 22.94
CA ASN A 263 24.76 -17.27 24.27
C ASN A 263 24.73 -16.09 25.26
N PRO A 264 23.90 -16.14 26.33
CA PRO A 264 23.78 -15.04 27.29
C PRO A 264 24.97 -14.86 28.20
N THR A 265 25.95 -15.79 28.17
CA THR A 265 27.23 -15.67 28.89
C THR A 265 28.35 -15.13 28.02
N SER A 266 28.12 -14.93 26.71
CA SER A 266 29.14 -14.31 25.84
C SER A 266 29.19 -12.80 26.05
N PRO A 267 30.38 -12.17 26.15
CA PRO A 267 30.48 -10.71 26.16
C PRO A 267 30.11 -10.13 24.79
N ILE A 268 29.67 -8.87 24.74
CA ILE A 268 29.37 -8.17 23.48
C ILE A 268 30.62 -8.04 22.61
N LYS A 269 31.76 -7.74 23.25
CA LYS A 269 33.09 -7.64 22.63
C LYS A 269 34.11 -8.39 23.46
N ASP A 270 35.13 -8.90 22.79
CA ASP A 270 36.27 -9.51 23.42
C ASP A 270 37.21 -8.48 24.06
N GLU A 271 38.28 -8.95 24.73
CA GLU A 271 39.27 -8.09 25.38
C GLU A 271 40.03 -7.17 24.40
N ASN A 272 40.06 -7.53 23.12
CA ASN A 272 40.69 -6.75 22.05
C ASN A 272 39.70 -5.74 21.39
N GLY A 273 38.46 -5.68 21.86
CA GLY A 273 37.43 -4.82 21.31
C GLY A 273 36.76 -5.32 20.03
N ASN A 274 37.01 -6.56 19.62
CA ASN A 274 36.30 -7.19 18.50
C ASN A 274 34.94 -7.73 18.95
N TRP A 275 34.01 -7.84 18.02
CA TRP A 275 32.72 -8.47 18.30
C TRP A 275 32.92 -9.95 18.67
N THR A 276 32.30 -10.36 19.77
CA THR A 276 32.30 -11.78 20.13
C THR A 276 31.37 -12.52 19.22
N GLU A 277 31.90 -13.49 18.47
CA GLU A 277 31.12 -14.28 17.54
C GLU A 277 31.21 -15.78 17.92
N ILE A 278 30.13 -16.50 17.72
CA ILE A 278 30.10 -17.95 17.91
C ILE A 278 30.70 -18.58 16.66
N ALA A 279 31.70 -19.44 16.84
CA ALA A 279 32.39 -20.12 15.73
C ALA A 279 31.48 -21.12 14.98
N ARG A 280 30.36 -21.46 15.57
CA ARG A 280 29.36 -22.41 15.09
C ARG A 280 28.16 -21.69 14.51
N ASP A 281 27.64 -22.18 13.40
CA ASP A 281 26.39 -21.82 12.79
C ASP A 281 26.26 -20.37 12.28
N MET A 282 25.19 -20.09 11.57
CA MET A 282 24.84 -18.76 11.04
C MET A 282 24.21 -17.88 12.13
N ILE A 283 24.68 -17.98 13.37
CA ILE A 283 24.23 -17.15 14.50
C ILE A 283 25.25 -16.03 14.70
N PHE A 284 24.83 -14.81 14.46
CA PHE A 284 25.69 -13.63 14.53
C PHE A 284 25.41 -12.85 15.82
N ASN A 285 26.43 -12.14 16.33
CA ASN A 285 26.23 -11.21 17.42
C ASN A 285 25.19 -10.13 17.02
N PRO A 286 24.02 -10.04 17.69
CA PRO A 286 22.95 -9.16 17.27
C PRO A 286 23.30 -7.67 17.35
N VAL A 287 24.19 -7.29 18.29
CA VAL A 287 24.69 -5.92 18.40
C VAL A 287 25.68 -5.61 17.27
N ALA A 288 26.51 -6.59 16.87
CA ALA A 288 27.37 -6.44 15.71
C ALA A 288 26.56 -6.25 14.43
N LEU A 289 25.51 -7.06 14.20
CA LEU A 289 24.63 -6.90 13.04
C LEU A 289 24.09 -5.47 12.93
N LEU A 290 23.61 -4.89 14.03
CA LEU A 290 23.12 -3.51 14.05
C LEU A 290 24.21 -2.47 13.74
N ASN A 291 25.45 -2.67 14.16
CA ASN A 291 26.51 -1.68 14.02
C ASN A 291 27.33 -1.83 12.74
N GLU A 292 27.48 -3.04 12.24
CA GLU A 292 28.31 -3.33 11.07
C GLU A 292 27.50 -3.37 9.75
N THR A 293 26.19 -3.18 9.81
CA THR A 293 25.33 -2.97 8.65
C THR A 293 25.04 -1.49 8.49
N LYS A 294 25.25 -0.94 7.30
CA LYS A 294 24.92 0.45 6.93
C LYS A 294 24.00 0.44 5.71
N GLY A 295 23.08 1.35 5.62
CA GLY A 295 22.27 1.48 4.41
C GLY A 295 21.00 2.28 4.60
N GLU A 296 20.41 2.61 3.46
CA GLU A 296 19.11 3.29 3.42
C GLU A 296 18.27 2.78 2.27
N ASN A 297 16.97 2.83 2.46
CA ASN A 297 16.00 2.73 1.39
C ASN A 297 15.21 4.04 1.31
N LYS A 298 15.10 4.56 0.09
CA LYS A 298 14.35 5.78 -0.19
C LYS A 298 13.36 5.54 -1.33
N THR A 299 12.08 5.68 -1.04
CA THR A 299 11.02 5.63 -2.04
C THR A 299 10.42 7.02 -2.21
N THR A 300 10.32 7.48 -3.44
CA THR A 300 9.64 8.74 -3.79
C THR A 300 8.54 8.44 -4.80
N ASN A 301 7.31 8.71 -4.41
CA ASN A 301 6.13 8.59 -5.26
C ASN A 301 5.59 9.98 -5.59
N LEU A 302 5.25 10.19 -6.84
CA LEU A 302 4.55 11.39 -7.29
C LEU A 302 3.41 10.96 -8.21
N ARG A 303 2.20 11.41 -7.89
CA ARG A 303 1.01 11.21 -8.71
C ARG A 303 0.38 12.56 -9.04
N ALA A 304 0.20 12.78 -10.33
CA ALA A 304 -0.54 13.91 -10.87
C ALA A 304 -1.76 13.40 -11.63
N TYR A 305 -2.93 13.97 -11.40
CA TYR A 305 -4.06 13.78 -12.29
C TYR A 305 -4.76 15.09 -12.59
N SER A 306 -5.38 15.13 -13.76
CA SER A 306 -6.26 16.23 -14.16
C SER A 306 -7.53 15.65 -14.77
N SER A 307 -8.65 16.28 -14.50
CA SER A 307 -9.90 15.93 -15.18
C SER A 307 -10.66 17.17 -15.66
N ILE A 308 -11.30 17.01 -16.80
CA ILE A 308 -12.21 18.00 -17.39
C ILE A 308 -13.59 17.34 -17.46
N THR A 309 -14.59 17.95 -16.84
CA THR A 309 -15.98 17.50 -16.93
C THR A 309 -16.80 18.55 -17.64
N PHE A 310 -17.39 18.19 -18.77
CA PHE A 310 -18.32 19.03 -19.54
C PHE A 310 -19.74 18.58 -19.30
N ILE A 311 -20.62 19.53 -19.00
CA ILE A 311 -22.04 19.33 -18.69
C ILE A 311 -22.88 20.05 -19.75
N PRO A 312 -23.07 19.44 -20.96
CA PRO A 312 -23.77 20.08 -22.05
C PRO A 312 -25.27 20.34 -21.79
N ILE A 313 -25.87 19.41 -21.07
CA ILE A 313 -27.28 19.47 -20.62
C ILE A 313 -27.37 18.97 -19.19
N GLU A 314 -28.43 19.36 -18.49
CA GLU A 314 -28.69 18.92 -17.13
C GLU A 314 -28.74 17.39 -17.03
N GLY A 315 -27.92 16.84 -16.12
CA GLY A 315 -27.85 15.41 -15.86
C GLY A 315 -26.83 14.66 -16.74
N LEU A 316 -26.23 15.24 -17.78
CA LEU A 316 -25.21 14.61 -18.60
C LEU A 316 -23.82 15.17 -18.28
N ASP A 317 -22.99 14.34 -17.68
CA ASP A 317 -21.59 14.63 -17.37
C ASP A 317 -20.66 13.85 -18.32
N ILE A 318 -19.87 14.56 -19.13
CA ILE A 318 -18.83 13.98 -19.98
C ILE A 318 -17.48 14.32 -19.34
N LYS A 319 -16.79 13.32 -18.79
CA LYS A 319 -15.53 13.50 -18.05
C LYS A 319 -14.38 12.83 -18.80
N TYR A 320 -13.34 13.61 -19.07
CA TYR A 320 -12.02 13.09 -19.44
C TYR A 320 -11.07 13.23 -18.25
N LEU A 321 -10.33 12.17 -17.95
CA LEU A 321 -9.35 12.11 -16.88
C LEU A 321 -8.04 11.56 -17.44
N ILE A 322 -6.94 12.21 -17.08
CA ILE A 322 -5.58 11.73 -17.32
C ILE A 322 -4.82 11.72 -16.00
N SER A 323 -4.07 10.67 -15.75
CA SER A 323 -3.17 10.59 -14.62
C SER A 323 -1.83 9.96 -14.98
N ASN A 324 -0.80 10.41 -14.28
CA ASN A 324 0.53 9.80 -14.30
C ASN A 324 1.01 9.62 -12.87
N GLU A 325 1.48 8.43 -12.54
CA GLU A 325 2.11 8.10 -11.27
C GLU A 325 3.50 7.56 -11.53
N THR A 326 4.50 8.14 -10.86
CA THR A 326 5.89 7.68 -10.91
C THR A 326 6.32 7.29 -9.50
N ASN A 327 6.89 6.10 -9.38
CA ASN A 327 7.47 5.61 -8.13
C ASN A 327 8.94 5.28 -8.38
N ASN A 328 9.85 5.99 -7.67
CA ASN A 328 11.29 5.77 -7.72
C ASN A 328 11.74 5.19 -6.39
N ASN A 329 12.40 4.05 -6.45
CA ASN A 329 13.00 3.40 -5.28
C ASN A 329 14.51 3.37 -5.43
N PHE A 330 15.20 3.75 -4.37
CA PHE A 330 16.64 3.61 -4.20
C PHE A 330 16.91 2.77 -2.97
N SER A 331 17.83 1.81 -3.09
CA SER A 331 18.34 1.01 -1.97
C SER A 331 19.85 0.96 -2.04
N GLY A 332 20.48 1.32 -0.93
CA GLY A 332 21.91 1.19 -0.74
C GLY A 332 22.18 0.39 0.53
N TYR A 333 23.00 -0.65 0.44
CA TYR A 333 23.31 -1.58 1.53
C TYR A 333 24.81 -1.83 1.59
N TYR A 334 25.36 -1.88 2.80
CA TYR A 334 26.78 -2.15 3.05
C TYR A 334 26.97 -2.95 4.32
N GLU A 335 27.77 -4.01 4.24
CA GLU A 335 28.32 -4.74 5.36
C GLU A 335 29.81 -4.39 5.49
N THR A 336 30.20 -3.96 6.67
CA THR A 336 31.61 -3.60 6.91
C THR A 336 32.52 -4.81 6.89
N LYS A 337 33.83 -4.60 6.89
CA LYS A 337 34.84 -5.64 7.00
C LYS A 337 34.73 -6.47 8.28
N LYS A 338 34.14 -5.90 9.34
CA LYS A 338 33.91 -6.53 10.63
C LYS A 338 32.59 -7.29 10.72
N HIS A 339 31.74 -7.17 9.72
CA HIS A 339 30.48 -7.90 9.68
C HIS A 339 30.78 -9.40 9.54
N LYS A 340 30.06 -10.24 10.31
CA LYS A 340 30.31 -11.67 10.35
C LYS A 340 30.18 -12.35 8.99
N SER A 341 29.17 -11.96 8.18
CA SER A 341 28.97 -12.54 6.85
C SER A 341 30.16 -12.28 5.92
N THR A 342 30.73 -11.07 5.95
CA THR A 342 31.89 -10.71 5.14
C THR A 342 33.15 -11.42 5.62
N THR A 343 33.28 -11.65 6.93
CA THR A 343 34.36 -12.40 7.53
C THR A 343 34.32 -13.87 7.13
N ILE A 344 33.15 -14.52 7.23
CA ILE A 344 32.97 -15.93 6.85
C ILE A 344 33.17 -16.12 5.35
N SER A 345 32.60 -15.24 4.53
CA SER A 345 32.72 -15.33 3.06
C SER A 345 34.06 -14.81 2.52
N LYS A 346 34.97 -14.34 3.41
CA LYS A 346 36.23 -13.69 3.06
C LYS A 346 36.08 -12.51 2.11
N LYS A 347 34.91 -11.85 2.19
CA LYS A 347 34.62 -10.60 1.49
C LYS A 347 35.05 -9.45 2.39
N ASN A 348 36.02 -8.68 2.00
CA ASN A 348 36.55 -7.56 2.78
C ASN A 348 35.65 -6.32 2.61
N GLY A 349 34.45 -6.35 3.22
CA GLY A 349 33.33 -5.44 2.99
C GLY A 349 32.48 -5.89 1.80
N TYR A 350 31.17 -5.69 1.88
CA TYR A 350 30.21 -6.00 0.82
C TYR A 350 29.24 -4.83 0.63
N ALA A 351 29.03 -4.42 -0.60
CA ALA A 351 28.07 -3.38 -0.96
C ALA A 351 27.06 -3.87 -1.99
N SER A 352 25.82 -3.44 -1.84
CA SER A 352 24.77 -3.58 -2.85
C SER A 352 24.09 -2.26 -3.07
N ARG A 353 23.74 -1.97 -4.33
CA ARG A 353 23.01 -0.78 -4.71
C ARG A 353 21.98 -1.12 -5.77
N SER A 354 20.74 -0.69 -5.58
CA SER A 354 19.68 -0.87 -6.56
C SER A 354 18.83 0.37 -6.73
N THR A 355 18.30 0.50 -7.94
CA THR A 355 17.29 1.51 -8.31
C THR A 355 16.17 0.81 -9.04
N ALA A 356 14.94 1.23 -8.76
CA ALA A 356 13.78 0.80 -9.51
C ALA A 356 12.86 1.99 -9.79
N ARG A 357 12.27 2.01 -10.98
CA ARG A 357 11.29 3.01 -11.37
C ARG A 357 10.07 2.31 -11.94
N SER A 358 8.90 2.65 -11.43
CA SER A 358 7.63 2.28 -12.05
C SER A 358 6.85 3.53 -12.45
N GLU A 359 6.21 3.45 -13.61
CA GLU A 359 5.34 4.50 -14.12
C GLU A 359 3.99 3.89 -14.49
N ASN A 360 2.92 4.55 -14.07
CA ASN A 360 1.56 4.21 -14.44
C ASN A 360 0.89 5.42 -15.08
N THR A 361 0.54 5.31 -16.36
CA THR A 361 -0.23 6.33 -17.07
C THR A 361 -1.63 5.79 -17.35
N MET A 362 -2.64 6.55 -16.96
CA MET A 362 -4.05 6.21 -17.15
C MET A 362 -4.78 7.34 -17.86
N MET A 363 -5.65 6.97 -18.80
CA MET A 363 -6.60 7.87 -19.46
C MET A 363 -7.99 7.25 -19.38
N GLU A 364 -8.98 8.06 -19.04
CA GLU A 364 -10.38 7.63 -18.98
C GLU A 364 -11.28 8.68 -19.61
N LEU A 365 -12.23 8.21 -20.41
CA LEU A 365 -13.34 9.02 -20.94
C LEU A 365 -14.63 8.36 -20.48
N THR A 366 -15.49 9.13 -19.78
CA THR A 366 -16.78 8.64 -19.31
C THR A 366 -17.89 9.60 -19.70
N ALA A 367 -19.05 9.07 -20.03
CA ALA A 367 -20.29 9.84 -20.14
C ALA A 367 -21.31 9.24 -19.19
N GLN A 368 -21.80 10.05 -18.26
CA GLN A 368 -22.78 9.65 -17.25
C GLN A 368 -24.04 10.50 -17.41
N TYR A 369 -25.19 9.84 -17.50
CA TYR A 369 -26.48 10.50 -17.57
C TYR A 369 -27.35 10.13 -16.37
N ASN A 370 -27.77 11.15 -15.63
CA ASN A 370 -28.65 11.05 -14.47
C ASN A 370 -30.00 11.72 -14.78
N LYS A 371 -31.07 10.98 -14.76
CA LYS A 371 -32.39 11.52 -15.03
C LYS A 371 -33.44 10.97 -14.07
N GLN A 372 -34.17 11.88 -13.47
CA GLN A 372 -35.43 11.58 -12.79
C GLN A 372 -36.57 11.90 -13.73
N PHE A 373 -37.26 10.87 -14.24
CA PHE A 373 -38.37 11.04 -15.18
C PHE A 373 -39.68 11.41 -14.48
N SER A 374 -39.80 11.02 -13.21
CA SER A 374 -40.91 11.37 -12.32
C SER A 374 -40.47 11.12 -10.88
N ASN A 375 -41.30 11.42 -9.92
CA ASN A 375 -41.04 11.10 -8.51
C ASN A 375 -40.82 9.58 -8.25
N SER A 376 -41.13 8.75 -9.26
CA SER A 376 -41.07 7.28 -9.15
C SER A 376 -39.95 6.63 -9.94
N HIS A 377 -39.33 7.30 -10.91
CA HIS A 377 -38.40 6.69 -11.86
C HIS A 377 -37.09 7.44 -11.91
N ASN A 378 -36.02 6.85 -11.41
CA ASN A 378 -34.66 7.38 -11.49
C ASN A 378 -33.78 6.45 -12.33
N LEU A 379 -33.12 7.02 -13.32
CA LEU A 379 -32.15 6.35 -14.19
C LEU A 379 -30.77 6.98 -14.02
N ASN A 380 -29.76 6.14 -13.86
CA ASN A 380 -28.36 6.52 -13.98
C ASN A 380 -27.71 5.58 -15.00
N ALA A 381 -27.25 6.12 -16.12
CA ALA A 381 -26.56 5.40 -17.17
C ALA A 381 -25.13 5.92 -17.28
N LEU A 382 -24.18 5.02 -17.47
CA LEU A 382 -22.75 5.32 -17.62
C LEU A 382 -22.20 4.50 -18.77
N VAL A 383 -21.41 5.13 -19.62
CA VAL A 383 -20.54 4.48 -20.59
C VAL A 383 -19.13 5.03 -20.44
N GLY A 384 -18.13 4.23 -20.74
CA GLY A 384 -16.75 4.69 -20.59
C GLY A 384 -15.73 3.87 -21.35
N TYR A 385 -14.60 4.51 -21.55
CA TYR A 385 -13.37 3.97 -22.10
C TYR A 385 -12.25 4.22 -21.12
N SER A 386 -11.38 3.23 -20.92
CA SER A 386 -10.17 3.33 -20.10
C SER A 386 -8.96 2.77 -20.81
N TRP A 387 -7.83 3.41 -20.65
CA TRP A 387 -6.54 2.97 -21.12
C TRP A 387 -5.53 3.13 -20.00
N ASN A 388 -4.75 2.07 -19.74
CA ASN A 388 -3.67 2.07 -18.76
C ASN A 388 -2.40 1.52 -19.38
N LYS A 389 -1.27 2.10 -19.00
CA LYS A 389 0.07 1.64 -19.35
C LYS A 389 0.95 1.64 -18.12
N TRP A 390 1.56 0.50 -17.81
CA TRP A 390 2.56 0.34 -16.76
C TRP A 390 3.91 0.06 -17.38
N ASN A 391 4.91 0.79 -16.92
CA ASN A 391 6.32 0.55 -17.20
C ASN A 391 7.03 0.28 -15.88
N TYR A 392 7.91 -0.70 -15.88
CA TYR A 392 8.81 -0.97 -14.77
C TYR A 392 10.21 -1.18 -15.27
N GLN A 393 11.18 -0.56 -14.63
CA GLN A 393 12.60 -0.77 -14.89
C GLN A 393 13.37 -0.82 -13.58
N SER A 394 14.39 -1.66 -13.52
CA SER A 394 15.30 -1.75 -12.39
C SER A 394 16.71 -2.02 -12.83
N ALA A 395 17.65 -1.57 -12.01
CA ALA A 395 19.06 -1.90 -12.12
C ALA A 395 19.62 -2.18 -10.72
N SER A 396 20.45 -3.17 -10.62
CA SER A 396 21.15 -3.54 -9.37
C SER A 396 22.59 -3.91 -9.64
N MET A 397 23.42 -3.67 -8.65
CA MET A 397 24.82 -4.06 -8.64
C MET A 397 25.23 -4.44 -7.23
N ASP A 398 26.10 -5.41 -7.11
CA ASP A 398 26.84 -5.68 -5.87
C ASP A 398 28.34 -5.74 -6.14
N ASN A 399 29.12 -5.45 -5.12
CA ASN A 399 30.57 -5.55 -5.17
C ASN A 399 31.11 -5.81 -3.76
N TYR A 400 32.32 -6.30 -3.67
CA TYR A 400 32.99 -6.56 -2.40
C TYR A 400 34.51 -6.36 -2.50
N ASP A 401 35.22 -6.58 -1.39
CA ASP A 401 36.65 -6.34 -1.25
C ASP A 401 37.03 -4.87 -1.40
N PHE A 402 36.47 -4.05 -0.49
CA PHE A 402 36.70 -2.61 -0.45
C PHE A 402 37.94 -2.23 0.34
N PRO A 403 38.69 -1.18 -0.08
CA PRO A 403 39.88 -0.71 0.65
C PRO A 403 39.49 -0.04 1.99
N SER A 404 38.33 0.58 2.10
CA SER A 404 37.81 1.26 3.30
C SER A 404 36.31 1.08 3.43
N ASP A 405 35.79 1.09 4.68
CA ASP A 405 34.35 1.10 5.01
C ASP A 405 33.73 2.50 4.91
N ASP A 406 34.51 3.57 4.65
CA ASP A 406 34.05 4.96 4.68
C ASP A 406 33.10 5.30 3.54
N TYR A 407 33.38 4.78 2.36
CA TYR A 407 32.56 5.05 1.17
C TYR A 407 31.28 4.22 1.11
N SER A 408 31.25 3.09 1.83
CA SER A 408 30.07 2.23 1.88
C SER A 408 29.56 1.90 0.46
N TYR A 409 28.25 1.91 0.23
CA TYR A 409 27.62 1.70 -1.09
C TYR A 409 27.70 2.94 -2.02
N ASN A 410 28.31 4.04 -1.60
CA ASN A 410 28.34 5.28 -2.39
C ASN A 410 29.39 5.27 -3.50
N ASN A 411 30.40 4.40 -3.39
CA ASN A 411 31.40 4.22 -4.44
C ASN A 411 31.62 2.74 -4.75
N MET A 412 30.74 2.18 -5.57
CA MET A 412 30.76 0.77 -5.96
C MET A 412 32.02 0.38 -6.74
N GLY A 413 32.63 1.31 -7.45
CA GLY A 413 33.82 1.06 -8.26
C GLY A 413 35.10 0.78 -7.46
N LEU A 414 35.11 1.04 -6.13
CA LEU A 414 36.28 0.78 -5.27
C LEU A 414 36.42 -0.69 -4.89
N GLY A 415 35.34 -1.49 -4.94
CA GLY A 415 35.42 -2.91 -4.63
C GLY A 415 36.27 -3.67 -5.67
N ASN A 416 37.23 -4.44 -5.23
CA ASN A 416 38.20 -5.11 -6.10
C ASN A 416 37.57 -6.27 -6.89
N ALA A 417 36.50 -6.89 -6.36
CA ALA A 417 35.79 -7.99 -7.03
C ALA A 417 35.26 -7.62 -8.41
N LEU A 418 34.93 -6.34 -8.66
CA LEU A 418 34.55 -5.86 -9.99
C LEU A 418 35.67 -6.01 -11.02
N LYS A 419 36.91 -5.70 -10.61
CA LYS A 419 38.08 -5.83 -11.47
C LYS A 419 38.42 -7.27 -11.79
N GLU A 420 38.04 -8.18 -10.89
CA GLU A 420 38.25 -9.61 -11.03
C GLU A 420 37.08 -10.33 -11.76
N GLY A 421 36.07 -9.60 -12.21
CA GLY A 421 34.92 -10.18 -12.86
C GLY A 421 33.99 -10.97 -11.92
N LYS A 422 34.05 -10.70 -10.60
CA LYS A 422 33.28 -11.41 -9.57
C LYS A 422 32.12 -10.61 -9.00
N ALA A 423 31.95 -9.36 -9.40
CA ALA A 423 30.82 -8.51 -9.04
C ALA A 423 29.61 -8.82 -9.93
N ASN A 424 28.40 -8.67 -9.37
CA ASN A 424 27.18 -8.88 -10.14
C ASN A 424 26.54 -7.57 -10.57
N GLN A 425 25.96 -7.58 -11.77
CA GLN A 425 25.13 -6.51 -12.28
C GLN A 425 23.90 -7.11 -12.95
N ALA A 426 22.74 -6.51 -12.73
CA ALA A 426 21.50 -6.93 -13.35
C ALA A 426 20.65 -5.72 -13.73
N SER A 427 19.92 -5.85 -14.82
CA SER A 427 18.88 -4.89 -15.19
C SER A 427 17.66 -5.62 -15.71
N TYR A 428 16.50 -5.00 -15.52
CA TYR A 428 15.23 -5.57 -15.96
C TYR A 428 14.28 -4.47 -16.38
N GLN A 429 13.50 -4.74 -17.43
CA GLN A 429 12.45 -3.85 -17.89
C GLN A 429 11.24 -4.64 -18.35
N ASN A 430 10.05 -4.15 -18.03
CA ASN A 430 8.80 -4.66 -18.59
C ASN A 430 7.78 -3.54 -18.83
N GLU A 431 6.79 -3.86 -19.66
CA GLU A 431 5.67 -3.00 -19.97
C GLU A 431 4.40 -3.84 -20.06
N ASN A 432 3.28 -3.31 -19.57
CA ASN A 432 1.97 -3.86 -19.88
C ASN A 432 0.95 -2.75 -20.19
N LYS A 433 -0.11 -3.13 -20.91
CA LYS A 433 -1.20 -2.24 -21.31
C LYS A 433 -2.54 -2.93 -21.09
N LEU A 434 -3.50 -2.13 -20.65
CA LEU A 434 -4.87 -2.56 -20.42
C LEU A 434 -5.83 -1.55 -21.07
N ILE A 435 -6.77 -2.05 -21.85
CA ILE A 435 -7.80 -1.25 -22.52
C ILE A 435 -9.16 -1.80 -22.10
N GLY A 436 -10.11 -0.93 -21.76
CA GLY A 436 -11.44 -1.37 -21.36
C GLY A 436 -12.54 -0.44 -21.87
N PHE A 437 -13.62 -1.05 -22.38
CA PHE A 437 -14.89 -0.40 -22.65
C PHE A 437 -15.89 -0.89 -21.62
N PHE A 438 -16.67 0.01 -21.03
CA PHE A 438 -17.61 -0.39 -20.00
C PHE A 438 -18.91 0.41 -20.08
N ALA A 439 -19.98 -0.24 -19.65
CA ALA A 439 -21.29 0.39 -19.50
C ALA A 439 -21.95 -0.07 -18.21
N ARG A 440 -22.77 0.80 -17.61
CA ARG A 440 -23.60 0.48 -16.46
C ARG A 440 -24.91 1.25 -16.52
N VAL A 441 -25.99 0.56 -16.16
CA VAL A 441 -27.31 1.16 -16.00
C VAL A 441 -27.81 0.82 -14.60
N ASN A 442 -28.19 1.85 -13.85
CA ASN A 442 -28.87 1.72 -12.57
C ASN A 442 -30.28 2.31 -12.72
N TYR A 443 -31.27 1.55 -12.31
CA TYR A 443 -32.65 1.99 -12.34
C TYR A 443 -33.31 1.80 -10.97
N ASN A 444 -34.02 2.82 -10.53
CA ASN A 444 -34.72 2.83 -9.26
C ASN A 444 -36.19 3.17 -9.51
N TYR A 445 -37.08 2.30 -9.08
CA TYR A 445 -38.53 2.50 -9.12
C TYR A 445 -39.10 2.71 -7.73
N LYS A 446 -39.65 3.89 -7.48
CA LYS A 446 -40.34 4.31 -6.24
C LYS A 446 -39.47 4.19 -4.97
N GLY A 447 -38.12 4.15 -5.06
CA GLY A 447 -37.27 3.88 -3.91
C GLY A 447 -37.44 2.49 -3.30
N ARG A 448 -38.08 1.57 -4.02
CA ARG A 448 -38.39 0.21 -3.55
C ARG A 448 -37.68 -0.87 -4.35
N TYR A 449 -37.69 -0.78 -5.67
CA TYR A 449 -37.11 -1.76 -6.59
C TYR A 449 -35.92 -1.14 -7.29
N PHE A 450 -34.80 -1.81 -7.19
CA PHE A 450 -33.54 -1.34 -7.75
C PHE A 450 -32.93 -2.42 -8.62
N VAL A 451 -32.46 -2.03 -9.80
CA VAL A 451 -31.76 -2.87 -10.74
C VAL A 451 -30.45 -2.19 -11.12
N SER A 452 -29.36 -2.92 -11.11
CA SER A 452 -28.10 -2.49 -11.69
C SER A 452 -27.59 -3.57 -12.65
N ALA A 453 -27.26 -3.17 -13.87
CA ALA A 453 -26.61 -4.02 -14.85
C ALA A 453 -25.36 -3.34 -15.37
N SER A 454 -24.27 -4.07 -15.50
CA SER A 454 -23.02 -3.57 -16.07
C SER A 454 -22.32 -4.62 -16.91
N ILE A 455 -21.52 -4.14 -17.84
CA ILE A 455 -20.62 -4.93 -18.64
C ILE A 455 -19.31 -4.20 -18.80
N ARG A 456 -18.20 -4.93 -18.76
CA ARG A 456 -16.88 -4.46 -19.15
C ARG A 456 -16.29 -5.44 -20.18
N HIS A 457 -15.85 -4.88 -21.30
CA HIS A 457 -15.06 -5.56 -22.32
C HIS A 457 -13.63 -5.07 -22.22
N GLU A 458 -12.68 -5.94 -21.87
CA GLU A 458 -11.32 -5.55 -21.50
C GLU A 458 -10.29 -6.40 -22.21
N GLY A 459 -9.26 -5.75 -22.74
CA GLY A 459 -8.12 -6.37 -23.38
C GLY A 459 -6.82 -6.04 -22.67
N SER A 460 -6.01 -7.07 -22.38
CA SER A 460 -4.71 -6.96 -21.73
C SER A 460 -3.59 -7.50 -22.61
N SER A 461 -2.46 -6.77 -22.63
CA SER A 461 -1.25 -7.21 -23.32
C SER A 461 -0.56 -8.40 -22.64
N GLN A 462 -0.96 -8.76 -21.42
CA GLN A 462 -0.38 -9.86 -20.65
C GLN A 462 -0.84 -11.24 -21.12
N PHE A 463 -2.00 -11.31 -21.79
CA PHE A 463 -2.55 -12.55 -22.32
C PHE A 463 -2.02 -12.87 -23.72
N GLY A 464 -2.08 -14.16 -24.10
CA GLY A 464 -1.71 -14.63 -25.42
C GLY A 464 -2.54 -14.01 -26.54
N GLU A 465 -2.08 -14.16 -27.78
CA GLU A 465 -2.61 -13.47 -28.96
C GLU A 465 -4.12 -13.66 -29.12
N ASP A 466 -4.61 -14.88 -28.98
CA ASP A 466 -6.03 -15.22 -29.18
C ASP A 466 -6.92 -15.04 -27.94
N HIS A 467 -6.34 -14.64 -26.79
CA HIS A 467 -7.04 -14.57 -25.50
C HIS A 467 -6.91 -13.22 -24.80
N LYS A 468 -6.56 -12.16 -25.53
CA LYS A 468 -6.32 -10.83 -24.96
C LYS A 468 -7.57 -10.18 -24.38
N TRP A 469 -8.75 -10.54 -24.87
CA TRP A 469 -10.01 -9.89 -24.55
C TRP A 469 -10.91 -10.75 -23.68
N GLY A 470 -11.54 -10.14 -22.66
CA GLY A 470 -12.50 -10.76 -21.78
C GLY A 470 -13.75 -9.91 -21.59
N ASN A 471 -14.87 -10.55 -21.27
CA ASN A 471 -16.14 -9.92 -20.95
C ASN A 471 -16.50 -10.15 -19.49
N PHE A 472 -16.86 -9.10 -18.78
CA PHE A 472 -17.16 -9.10 -17.35
C PHE A 472 -18.57 -8.52 -17.12
N PRO A 473 -19.64 -9.30 -17.37
CA PRO A 473 -21.00 -8.89 -17.11
C PRO A 473 -21.32 -8.98 -15.62
N ALA A 474 -22.20 -8.09 -15.15
CA ALA A 474 -22.77 -8.19 -13.82
C ALA A 474 -24.20 -7.65 -13.79
N ILE A 475 -25.01 -8.25 -12.93
CA ILE A 475 -26.38 -7.81 -12.63
C ILE A 475 -26.62 -7.88 -11.13
N SER A 476 -27.34 -6.92 -10.59
CA SER A 476 -27.79 -6.96 -9.20
C SER A 476 -29.17 -6.34 -9.05
N LEU A 477 -29.93 -6.91 -8.14
CA LEU A 477 -31.30 -6.53 -7.82
C LEU A 477 -31.38 -6.20 -6.33
N ALA A 478 -32.23 -5.24 -5.99
CA ALA A 478 -32.57 -5.02 -4.60
C ALA A 478 -34.02 -4.62 -4.44
N TRP A 479 -34.64 -5.12 -3.36
CA TRP A 479 -36.00 -4.81 -2.96
C TRP A 479 -36.00 -4.23 -1.54
N ASN A 480 -36.43 -2.97 -1.42
CA ASN A 480 -36.64 -2.32 -0.14
C ASN A 480 -38.02 -2.71 0.41
N ILE A 481 -38.09 -3.84 1.11
CA ILE A 481 -39.33 -4.40 1.62
C ILE A 481 -39.97 -3.48 2.67
N LYS A 482 -39.12 -2.75 3.46
CA LYS A 482 -39.65 -1.76 4.43
C LYS A 482 -40.41 -0.63 3.76
N GLY A 483 -40.15 -0.31 2.49
CA GLY A 483 -40.86 0.68 1.72
C GLY A 483 -42.24 0.25 1.24
N GLU A 484 -42.64 -1.01 1.46
CA GLU A 484 -43.95 -1.53 1.05
C GLU A 484 -45.06 -1.15 2.05
N GLN A 485 -46.30 -1.02 1.55
CA GLN A 485 -47.43 -0.60 2.37
C GLN A 485 -47.68 -1.54 3.57
N PHE A 486 -47.47 -2.85 3.38
CA PHE A 486 -47.72 -3.85 4.42
C PHE A 486 -46.72 -3.80 5.60
N LEU A 487 -45.54 -3.17 5.42
CA LEU A 487 -44.56 -2.96 6.49
C LEU A 487 -44.48 -1.51 6.97
N HIS A 488 -45.20 -0.57 6.32
CA HIS A 488 -45.06 0.86 6.61
C HIS A 488 -45.28 1.20 8.09
N ASN A 489 -46.28 0.58 8.73
CA ASN A 489 -46.68 0.86 10.11
C ASN A 489 -45.90 0.07 11.18
N ILE A 490 -44.99 -0.84 10.79
CA ILE A 490 -44.19 -1.63 11.73
C ILE A 490 -42.93 -0.83 12.14
N GLN A 491 -43.04 -0.10 13.25
CA GLN A 491 -41.94 0.77 13.76
C GLN A 491 -40.70 0.01 14.24
N ALA A 492 -40.86 -1.25 14.65
CA ALA A 492 -39.75 -2.10 15.10
C ALA A 492 -38.73 -2.40 14.01
N ILE A 493 -39.09 -2.23 12.72
CA ILE A 493 -38.21 -2.45 11.58
C ILE A 493 -37.88 -1.11 10.96
N SER A 494 -36.65 -0.63 11.11
CA SER A 494 -36.17 0.61 10.48
C SER A 494 -35.76 0.40 9.01
N THR A 495 -35.17 -0.75 8.69
CA THR A 495 -34.72 -1.10 7.34
C THR A 495 -34.85 -2.59 7.11
N LEU A 496 -35.47 -2.97 6.01
CA LEU A 496 -35.51 -4.35 5.53
C LEU A 496 -35.31 -4.34 4.01
N LYS A 497 -34.16 -4.80 3.54
CA LYS A 497 -33.78 -4.77 2.13
C LYS A 497 -33.20 -6.12 1.72
N LEU A 498 -33.82 -6.76 0.72
CA LEU A 498 -33.31 -7.96 0.08
C LEU A 498 -32.41 -7.55 -1.10
N ARG A 499 -31.29 -8.24 -1.28
CA ARG A 499 -30.36 -8.03 -2.40
C ARG A 499 -29.95 -9.37 -2.99
N ALA A 500 -29.84 -9.40 -4.31
CA ALA A 500 -29.27 -10.52 -5.06
C ALA A 500 -28.38 -9.96 -6.16
N GLY A 501 -27.23 -10.57 -6.37
CA GLY A 501 -26.28 -10.13 -7.40
C GLY A 501 -25.47 -11.28 -7.95
N PHE A 502 -25.16 -11.15 -9.24
CA PHE A 502 -24.25 -12.02 -9.97
C PHE A 502 -23.26 -11.15 -10.75
N GLY A 503 -22.01 -11.57 -10.83
CA GLY A 503 -21.00 -10.86 -11.61
C GLY A 503 -19.82 -11.79 -11.91
N ILE A 504 -19.27 -11.61 -13.10
CA ILE A 504 -18.06 -12.29 -13.54
C ILE A 504 -16.91 -11.30 -13.42
N THR A 505 -15.84 -11.70 -12.77
CA THR A 505 -14.57 -10.99 -12.69
C THR A 505 -13.46 -11.87 -13.23
N GLY A 506 -12.34 -11.30 -13.61
CA GLY A 506 -11.16 -12.00 -14.07
C GLY A 506 -9.92 -11.63 -13.31
N THR A 507 -8.81 -12.28 -13.58
CA THR A 507 -7.52 -12.00 -12.97
C THR A 507 -6.45 -11.99 -14.05
N GLU A 508 -5.59 -10.96 -14.06
CA GLU A 508 -4.40 -10.93 -14.89
C GLU A 508 -3.29 -11.79 -14.28
N PRO A 509 -2.43 -12.42 -15.10
CA PRO A 509 -1.23 -13.05 -14.58
C PRO A 509 -0.34 -12.01 -13.90
N GLY A 510 0.26 -12.37 -12.75
CA GLY A 510 1.09 -11.44 -11.96
C GLY A 510 2.40 -11.04 -12.64
N THR A 511 2.79 -11.68 -13.75
CA THR A 511 4.04 -11.45 -14.46
C THR A 511 3.75 -11.25 -15.96
N PRO A 512 4.25 -10.16 -16.59
CA PRO A 512 4.14 -9.96 -18.02
C PRO A 512 4.90 -11.02 -18.83
N TYR A 513 4.52 -11.19 -20.09
CA TYR A 513 5.21 -12.06 -21.06
C TYR A 513 5.21 -13.56 -20.75
N LEU A 514 4.30 -14.05 -19.89
CA LEU A 514 4.15 -15.49 -19.62
C LEU A 514 3.66 -16.28 -20.85
N SER A 515 2.96 -15.61 -21.77
CA SER A 515 2.48 -16.20 -23.03
C SER A 515 3.55 -16.30 -24.11
N LEU A 516 4.74 -15.73 -23.89
CA LEU A 516 5.85 -15.77 -24.84
C LEU A 516 6.82 -16.92 -24.52
N ASN A 517 7.40 -17.51 -25.56
CA ASN A 517 8.50 -18.45 -25.39
C ASN A 517 9.72 -17.71 -24.81
N LYS A 518 10.17 -18.13 -23.65
CA LYS A 518 11.36 -17.58 -22.99
C LYS A 518 12.52 -18.52 -23.19
N LEU A 519 13.61 -18.01 -23.76
CA LEU A 519 14.89 -18.69 -23.80
C LEU A 519 15.67 -18.29 -22.54
N ASN A 520 16.06 -19.28 -21.77
CA ASN A 520 16.97 -19.09 -20.65
C ASN A 520 18.39 -19.42 -21.15
N MET A 521 19.21 -18.41 -21.35
CA MET A 521 20.62 -18.62 -21.62
C MET A 521 21.34 -18.73 -20.27
N GLY A 522 21.70 -19.94 -19.90
CA GLY A 522 22.66 -20.16 -18.82
C GLY A 522 24.04 -19.68 -19.29
N VAL A 523 24.60 -18.71 -18.58
CA VAL A 523 25.99 -18.27 -18.72
C VAL A 523 26.83 -19.00 -17.70
#